data_90094ac5b3c312975c2ab3410f6bbc4a
#
_entry.id   90094ac5b3c312975c2ab3410f6bbc4a
#
_cell.length_a   1.000
_cell.length_b   1.000
_cell.length_c   1.000
_cell.angle_alpha   90.00
_cell.angle_beta   90.00
_cell.angle_gamma   90.00
#
_symmetry.space_group_name_H-M   'P 1'
#
loop_
_entity.id
_entity.type
_entity.pdbx_description
1 polymer ?
#
loop_
_entity_poly.entity_id
_entity_poly.type
_entity_poly.pdbx_seq_one_letter_code
_entity_poly.pdbx_strand_id
1 'polypeptide(L)'
;FQAEDGIRDFCLSRGLGDVYKRQDKYADNSIELVKVASGYRLRIKQEYSSWVAKLWEAKPQKYSRALLETLALIAYKQPITRGEIEEVRGVSVSSQIIRTLLDRSWIKIVGHRDVPGKPALFSTTKDFLDDLNLSKLSDLPDLPEIQNIPEEAQIPLLNEASPDNSK
;
A
#
# COMPACT_ATOMS: atom_id res chain seq x y z
N PHE A 1 10.24 41.54 -15.02
CA PHE A 1 10.56 40.11 -14.82
C PHE A 1 10.16 39.57 -13.41
N GLN A 2 9.21 40.20 -12.75
CA GLN A 2 8.69 39.76 -11.42
C GLN A 2 7.18 39.50 -11.39
N ALA A 3 6.51 39.56 -12.55
CA ALA A 3 5.07 39.35 -12.60
C ALA A 3 4.62 37.87 -12.67
N GLU A 4 5.51 36.95 -13.06
CA GLU A 4 5.14 35.53 -13.23
C GLU A 4 5.10 34.74 -11.93
N ASP A 5 5.95 35.08 -10.94
CA ASP A 5 5.95 34.41 -9.65
C ASP A 5 4.73 34.78 -8.82
N GLY A 6 4.30 36.05 -8.86
CA GLY A 6 3.06 36.48 -8.17
C GLY A 6 1.78 35.87 -8.75
N ILE A 7 1.75 35.56 -10.06
CA ILE A 7 0.61 34.88 -10.69
C ILE A 7 0.57 33.40 -10.33
N ARG A 8 1.71 32.73 -10.22
CA ARG A 8 1.82 31.35 -9.77
C ARG A 8 1.34 31.18 -8.33
N ASP A 9 1.79 32.04 -7.42
CA ASP A 9 1.36 32.00 -6.02
C ASP A 9 -0.13 32.33 -5.85
N PHE A 10 -0.66 33.24 -6.67
CA PHE A 10 -2.07 33.59 -6.68
C PHE A 10 -2.95 32.44 -7.23
N CYS A 11 -2.51 31.72 -8.24
CA CYS A 11 -3.20 30.53 -8.74
C CYS A 11 -3.13 29.35 -7.75
N LEU A 12 -2.00 29.15 -7.09
CA LEU A 12 -1.83 28.11 -6.06
C LEU A 12 -2.65 28.42 -4.80
N SER A 13 -2.72 29.69 -4.37
CA SER A 13 -3.51 30.10 -3.21
C SER A 13 -5.02 30.00 -3.47
N ARG A 14 -5.49 30.30 -4.69
CA ARG A 14 -6.90 30.06 -5.07
C ARG A 14 -7.24 28.58 -5.08
N GLY A 15 -6.37 27.72 -5.61
CA GLY A 15 -6.58 26.27 -5.64
C GLY A 15 -6.66 25.68 -4.23
N LEU A 16 -5.84 26.12 -3.29
CA LEU A 16 -5.89 25.70 -1.88
C LEU A 16 -7.14 26.20 -1.17
N GLY A 17 -7.54 27.46 -1.39
CA GLY A 17 -8.77 28.01 -0.85
C GLY A 17 -10.03 27.26 -1.31
N ASP A 18 -10.06 26.84 -2.56
CA ASP A 18 -11.16 26.03 -3.10
C ASP A 18 -11.21 24.62 -2.51
N VAL A 19 -10.07 24.03 -2.18
CA VAL A 19 -9.99 22.72 -1.51
C VAL A 19 -10.56 22.81 -0.09
N TYR A 20 -10.15 23.80 0.71
CA TYR A 20 -10.67 24.00 2.08
C TYR A 20 -12.18 24.29 2.05
N LYS A 21 -12.64 25.17 1.16
CA LYS A 21 -14.08 25.44 1.01
C LYS A 21 -14.88 24.19 0.64
N ARG A 22 -14.33 23.30 -0.17
CA ARG A 22 -14.96 22.03 -0.52
C ARG A 22 -14.94 21.05 0.65
N GLN A 23 -13.86 21.01 1.43
CA GLN A 23 -13.81 20.19 2.65
C GLN A 23 -14.88 20.65 3.65
N ASP A 24 -15.01 21.95 3.90
CA ASP A 24 -16.04 22.52 4.78
C ASP A 24 -17.44 22.21 4.25
N LYS A 25 -17.67 22.33 2.95
CA LYS A 25 -18.96 22.01 2.31
C LYS A 25 -19.38 20.55 2.52
N TYR A 26 -18.44 19.63 2.63
CA TYR A 26 -18.71 18.21 2.82
C TYR A 26 -18.54 17.75 4.28
N ALA A 27 -18.20 18.67 5.22
CA ALA A 27 -17.97 18.35 6.62
C ALA A 27 -19.18 17.66 7.27
N ASP A 28 -20.39 18.14 6.97
CA ASP A 28 -21.64 17.61 7.51
C ASP A 28 -22.27 16.50 6.65
N ASN A 29 -21.64 16.16 5.53
CA ASN A 29 -22.14 15.12 4.62
C ASN A 29 -21.51 13.75 4.93
N SER A 30 -22.10 12.68 4.36
CA SER A 30 -21.57 11.31 4.45
C SER A 30 -20.34 11.05 3.60
N ILE A 31 -19.88 12.06 2.85
CA ILE A 31 -18.67 12.00 2.02
C ILE A 31 -17.61 12.99 2.52
N GLU A 32 -16.36 12.67 2.29
CA GLU A 32 -15.21 13.51 2.62
C GLU A 32 -14.23 13.63 1.46
N LEU A 33 -13.55 14.75 1.37
CA LEU A 33 -12.49 14.99 0.39
C LEU A 33 -11.14 14.62 0.98
N VAL A 34 -10.50 13.60 0.43
CA VAL A 34 -9.19 13.08 0.90
C VAL A 34 -8.12 13.40 -0.12
N LYS A 35 -6.96 13.81 0.38
CA LYS A 35 -5.75 13.98 -0.43
C LYS A 35 -5.07 12.63 -0.59
N VAL A 36 -4.75 12.28 -1.83
CA VAL A 36 -4.01 11.06 -2.23
C VAL A 36 -2.82 11.46 -3.12
N ALA A 37 -1.98 10.49 -3.50
CA ALA A 37 -0.77 10.78 -4.28
C ALA A 37 -1.06 11.40 -5.65
N SER A 38 -2.17 11.05 -6.30
CA SER A 38 -2.59 11.61 -7.58
C SER A 38 -3.36 12.94 -7.46
N GLY A 39 -3.74 13.38 -6.24
CA GLY A 39 -4.49 14.62 -6.02
C GLY A 39 -5.54 14.51 -4.94
N TYR A 40 -6.80 14.77 -5.27
CA TYR A 40 -7.92 14.72 -4.32
C TYR A 40 -9.01 13.81 -4.86
N ARG A 41 -9.60 13.00 -3.96
CA ARG A 41 -10.78 12.21 -4.28
C ARG A 41 -11.83 12.28 -3.19
N LEU A 42 -13.09 12.10 -3.58
CA LEU A 42 -14.22 11.96 -2.65
C LEU A 42 -14.28 10.50 -2.20
N ARG A 43 -14.45 10.27 -0.91
CA ARG A 43 -14.76 8.96 -0.34
C ARG A 43 -15.89 9.06 0.65
N ILE A 44 -16.51 7.95 0.94
CA ILE A 44 -17.53 7.85 1.98
C ILE A 44 -16.81 7.78 3.33
N LYS A 45 -17.32 8.54 4.32
CA LYS A 45 -16.79 8.49 5.69
C LYS A 45 -16.87 7.07 6.25
N GLN A 46 -15.87 6.69 7.04
CA GLN A 46 -15.71 5.33 7.58
C GLN A 46 -16.95 4.85 8.36
N GLU A 47 -17.65 5.74 9.04
CA GLU A 47 -18.87 5.44 9.80
C GLU A 47 -20.02 4.87 8.93
N TYR A 48 -20.07 5.22 7.63
CA TYR A 48 -21.07 4.72 6.68
C TYR A 48 -20.63 3.50 5.88
N SER A 49 -19.38 3.04 6.05
CA SER A 49 -18.81 1.94 5.25
C SER A 49 -19.61 0.64 5.38
N SER A 50 -20.13 0.33 6.57
CA SER A 50 -20.94 -0.86 6.82
C SER A 50 -22.29 -0.84 6.10
N TRP A 51 -22.88 0.34 5.92
CA TRP A 51 -24.13 0.52 5.17
C TRP A 51 -23.91 0.36 3.68
N VAL A 52 -22.84 0.96 3.17
CA VAL A 52 -22.48 0.88 1.76
C VAL A 52 -22.08 -0.55 1.38
N ALA A 53 -21.35 -1.25 2.24
CA ALA A 53 -20.98 -2.65 2.02
C ALA A 53 -22.18 -3.58 1.83
N LYS A 54 -23.34 -3.25 2.42
CA LYS A 54 -24.59 -4.01 2.24
C LYS A 54 -25.23 -3.80 0.87
N LEU A 55 -24.94 -2.69 0.19
CA LEU A 55 -25.46 -2.39 -1.15
C LEU A 55 -24.71 -3.14 -2.25
N TRP A 56 -23.48 -3.53 -1.98
CA TRP A 56 -22.66 -4.31 -2.91
C TRP A 56 -22.48 -5.73 -2.37
N GLU A 57 -23.05 -6.70 -3.07
CA GLU A 57 -22.83 -8.13 -2.79
C GLU A 57 -21.41 -8.62 -3.14
N ALA A 58 -20.60 -7.75 -3.75
CA ALA A 58 -19.24 -8.07 -4.14
C ALA A 58 -18.37 -8.37 -2.90
N LYS A 59 -18.00 -9.62 -2.72
CA LYS A 59 -17.03 -10.01 -1.68
C LYS A 59 -15.72 -9.29 -1.93
N PRO A 60 -15.16 -8.59 -0.92
CA PRO A 60 -13.86 -7.94 -1.06
C PRO A 60 -12.80 -8.99 -1.46
N GLN A 61 -11.98 -8.67 -2.44
CA GLN A 61 -10.89 -9.55 -2.84
C GLN A 61 -9.91 -9.69 -1.67
N LYS A 62 -9.75 -10.92 -1.20
CA LYS A 62 -8.76 -11.24 -0.17
C LYS A 62 -7.41 -11.46 -0.82
N TYR A 63 -6.43 -10.72 -0.40
CA TYR A 63 -5.04 -10.91 -0.80
C TYR A 63 -4.39 -11.98 0.08
N SER A 64 -3.53 -12.81 -0.51
CA SER A 64 -2.77 -13.77 0.27
C SER A 64 -1.75 -13.03 1.17
N ARG A 65 -1.46 -13.60 2.33
CA ARG A 65 -0.44 -13.07 3.24
C ARG A 65 0.92 -12.92 2.53
N ALA A 66 1.31 -13.90 1.73
CA ALA A 66 2.55 -13.87 0.96
C ALA A 66 2.63 -12.69 -0.03
N LEU A 67 1.49 -12.31 -0.67
CA LEU A 67 1.43 -11.15 -1.55
C LEU A 67 1.62 -9.85 -0.77
N LEU A 68 0.95 -9.71 0.39
CA LEU A 68 1.04 -8.51 1.22
C LEU A 68 2.45 -8.35 1.82
N GLU A 69 3.08 -9.43 2.28
CA GLU A 69 4.46 -9.42 2.78
C GLU A 69 5.46 -8.99 1.69
N THR A 70 5.29 -9.51 0.47
CA THR A 70 6.13 -9.12 -0.67
C THR A 70 5.94 -7.64 -1.03
N LEU A 71 4.69 -7.18 -1.07
CA LEU A 71 4.36 -5.78 -1.34
C LEU A 71 4.93 -4.84 -0.28
N ALA A 72 4.82 -5.20 1.00
CA ALA A 72 5.38 -4.44 2.11
C ALA A 72 6.91 -4.30 1.97
N LEU A 73 7.63 -5.40 1.69
CA LEU A 73 9.08 -5.34 1.47
C LEU A 73 9.46 -4.40 0.32
N ILE A 74 8.71 -4.46 -0.78
CA ILE A 74 8.95 -3.53 -1.89
C ILE A 74 8.70 -2.09 -1.45
N ALA A 75 7.62 -1.81 -0.71
CA ALA A 75 7.27 -0.46 -0.28
C ALA A 75 8.32 0.16 0.65
N TYR A 76 8.88 -0.63 1.58
CA TYR A 76 9.86 -0.12 2.56
C TYR A 76 11.32 -0.15 2.09
N LYS A 77 11.69 -1.08 1.20
CA LYS A 77 13.09 -1.29 0.78
C LYS A 77 13.37 -0.93 -0.67
N GLN A 78 12.43 -0.34 -1.38
CA GLN A 78 12.60 0.02 -2.79
C GLN A 78 13.79 0.99 -3.04
N PRO A 79 14.51 0.83 -4.18
CA PRO A 79 14.33 -0.19 -5.21
C PRO A 79 14.95 -1.53 -4.81
N ILE A 80 14.22 -2.63 -5.01
CA ILE A 80 14.60 -3.97 -4.55
C ILE A 80 14.40 -5.03 -5.65
N THR A 81 15.26 -6.05 -5.70
CA THR A 81 15.15 -7.18 -6.61
C THR A 81 14.35 -8.32 -5.99
N ARG A 82 13.88 -9.25 -6.85
CA ARG A 82 13.20 -10.47 -6.37
C ARG A 82 14.10 -11.31 -5.45
N GLY A 83 15.39 -11.47 -5.79
CA GLY A 83 16.32 -12.25 -4.96
C GLY A 83 16.49 -11.67 -3.56
N GLU A 84 16.59 -10.34 -3.45
CA GLU A 84 16.69 -9.66 -2.15
C GLU A 84 15.40 -9.78 -1.33
N ILE A 85 14.23 -9.82 -1.99
CA ILE A 85 12.95 -10.07 -1.30
C ILE A 85 12.95 -11.50 -0.74
N GLU A 86 13.40 -12.49 -1.54
CA GLU A 86 13.51 -13.90 -1.14
C GLU A 86 14.48 -14.08 0.02
N GLU A 87 15.62 -13.39 0.00
CA GLU A 87 16.61 -13.39 1.07
C GLU A 87 16.02 -12.88 2.41
N VAL A 88 15.29 -11.77 2.38
CA VAL A 88 14.67 -11.21 3.58
C VAL A 88 13.53 -12.08 4.10
N ARG A 89 12.75 -12.68 3.21
CA ARG A 89 11.61 -13.53 3.60
C ARG A 89 12.02 -14.94 4.01
N GLY A 90 13.21 -15.39 3.62
CA GLY A 90 13.65 -16.77 3.81
C GLY A 90 12.92 -17.81 2.94
N VAL A 91 12.02 -17.37 2.05
CA VAL A 91 11.22 -18.22 1.17
C VAL A 91 11.14 -17.64 -0.24
N SER A 92 11.01 -18.51 -1.24
CA SER A 92 10.91 -18.08 -2.63
C SER A 92 9.63 -17.28 -2.90
N VAL A 93 9.72 -16.28 -3.76
CA VAL A 93 8.59 -15.46 -4.21
C VAL A 93 8.04 -16.05 -5.50
N SER A 94 6.77 -16.45 -5.50
CA SER A 94 6.10 -16.93 -6.70
C SER A 94 6.09 -15.85 -7.80
N SER A 95 6.38 -16.22 -9.03
CA SER A 95 6.26 -15.33 -10.18
C SER A 95 4.84 -14.78 -10.35
N GLN A 96 3.83 -15.55 -9.90
CA GLN A 96 2.44 -15.12 -9.90
C GLN A 96 2.21 -13.93 -8.98
N ILE A 97 2.87 -13.86 -7.82
CA ILE A 97 2.77 -12.72 -6.89
C ILE A 97 3.28 -11.45 -7.58
N ILE A 98 4.48 -11.49 -8.15
CA ILE A 98 5.08 -10.35 -8.86
C ILE A 98 4.18 -9.92 -10.03
N ARG A 99 3.70 -10.89 -10.82
CA ARG A 99 2.79 -10.61 -11.93
C ARG A 99 1.51 -9.92 -11.45
N THR A 100 0.86 -10.44 -10.40
CA THR A 100 -0.35 -9.84 -9.84
C THR A 100 -0.12 -8.42 -9.36
N LEU A 101 1.03 -8.11 -8.75
CA LEU A 101 1.39 -6.77 -8.31
C LEU A 101 1.64 -5.81 -9.49
N LEU A 102 2.24 -6.29 -10.58
CA LEU A 102 2.42 -5.53 -11.83
C LEU A 102 1.09 -5.30 -12.55
N ASP A 103 0.24 -6.34 -12.67
CA ASP A 103 -1.07 -6.26 -13.33
C ASP A 103 -2.02 -5.27 -12.62
N ARG A 104 -1.84 -5.11 -11.29
CA ARG A 104 -2.55 -4.09 -10.50
C ARG A 104 -1.91 -2.71 -10.55
N SER A 105 -0.82 -2.57 -11.26
CA SER A 105 -0.05 -1.33 -11.27
C SER A 105 0.45 -0.87 -9.89
N TRP A 106 0.51 -1.76 -8.88
CA TRP A 106 1.02 -1.40 -7.56
C TRP A 106 2.53 -1.28 -7.51
N ILE A 107 3.22 -2.05 -8.36
CA ILE A 107 4.67 -1.99 -8.53
C ILE A 107 5.02 -1.76 -9.99
N LYS A 108 6.22 -1.26 -10.22
CA LYS A 108 6.83 -1.07 -11.55
C LYS A 108 8.29 -1.48 -11.53
N ILE A 109 8.82 -1.82 -12.71
CA ILE A 109 10.25 -2.02 -12.91
C ILE A 109 10.89 -0.66 -13.16
N VAL A 110 11.86 -0.28 -12.33
CA VAL A 110 12.58 1.00 -12.43
C VAL A 110 13.97 0.85 -13.04
N GLY A 111 14.44 -0.38 -13.21
CA GLY A 111 15.74 -0.68 -13.80
C GLY A 111 16.14 -2.13 -13.58
N HIS A 112 17.41 -2.40 -13.78
CA HIS A 112 18.01 -3.71 -13.51
C HIS A 112 19.28 -3.50 -12.70
N ARG A 113 19.59 -4.44 -11.79
CA ARG A 113 20.86 -4.39 -11.06
C ARG A 113 22.00 -4.86 -11.97
N ASP A 114 23.13 -4.21 -11.87
CA ASP A 114 24.32 -4.55 -12.68
C ASP A 114 25.12 -5.69 -12.03
N VAL A 115 24.49 -6.87 -12.03
CA VAL A 115 25.07 -8.16 -11.59
C VAL A 115 24.73 -9.24 -12.61
N PRO A 116 25.44 -10.38 -12.62
CA PRO A 116 25.10 -11.49 -13.50
C PRO A 116 23.61 -11.84 -13.40
N GLY A 117 22.96 -11.99 -14.56
CA GLY A 117 21.50 -12.22 -14.65
C GLY A 117 20.65 -10.95 -14.68
N LYS A 118 21.22 -9.76 -14.46
CA LYS A 118 20.56 -8.43 -14.52
C LYS A 118 19.12 -8.44 -13.95
N PRO A 119 18.93 -8.80 -12.67
CA PRO A 119 17.60 -8.88 -12.09
C PRO A 119 16.89 -7.53 -12.09
N ALA A 120 15.58 -7.54 -12.36
CA ALA A 120 14.75 -6.35 -12.36
C ALA A 120 14.64 -5.75 -10.95
N LEU A 121 14.68 -4.42 -10.88
CA LEU A 121 14.47 -3.63 -9.67
C LEU A 121 13.01 -3.16 -9.63
N PHE A 122 12.32 -3.46 -8.54
CA PHE A 122 10.93 -3.10 -8.31
C PHE A 122 10.81 -1.89 -7.40
N SER A 123 9.81 -1.07 -7.68
CA SER A 123 9.42 0.07 -6.85
C SER A 123 7.90 0.23 -6.89
N THR A 124 7.32 0.86 -5.88
CA THR A 124 5.89 1.17 -5.83
C THR A 124 5.52 2.29 -6.81
N THR A 125 4.24 2.41 -7.10
CA THR A 125 3.66 3.41 -8.01
C THR A 125 2.81 4.41 -7.24
N LYS A 126 2.25 5.40 -7.94
CA LYS A 126 1.23 6.29 -7.39
C LYS A 126 -0.09 5.56 -7.15
N ASP A 127 -0.45 4.61 -8.04
CA ASP A 127 -1.67 3.82 -7.92
C ASP A 127 -1.69 3.01 -6.61
N PHE A 128 -0.53 2.47 -6.19
CA PHE A 128 -0.37 1.84 -4.88
C PHE A 128 -0.70 2.79 -3.73
N LEU A 129 -0.18 4.01 -3.77
CA LEU A 129 -0.45 5.02 -2.74
C LEU A 129 -1.92 5.44 -2.74
N ASP A 130 -2.50 5.62 -3.92
CA ASP A 130 -3.90 6.01 -4.08
C ASP A 130 -4.85 4.93 -3.54
N ASP A 131 -4.58 3.66 -3.79
CA ASP A 131 -5.39 2.54 -3.30
C ASP A 131 -5.32 2.41 -1.78
N LEU A 132 -4.19 2.76 -1.18
CA LEU A 132 -4.00 2.79 0.28
C LEU A 132 -4.41 4.12 0.92
N ASN A 133 -4.93 5.08 0.15
CA ASN A 133 -5.27 6.43 0.61
C ASN A 133 -4.09 7.22 1.22
N LEU A 134 -2.89 7.02 0.68
CA LEU A 134 -1.68 7.72 1.10
C LEU A 134 -1.36 8.86 0.13
N SER A 135 -0.82 9.97 0.66
CA SER A 135 -0.36 11.08 -0.19
C SER A 135 1.10 10.89 -0.64
N LYS A 136 1.90 10.24 0.18
CA LYS A 136 3.32 10.00 -0.05
C LYS A 136 3.78 8.72 0.65
N LEU A 137 4.92 8.21 0.26
CA LEU A 137 5.47 6.97 0.81
C LEU A 137 5.81 7.07 2.31
N SER A 138 6.20 8.26 2.77
CA SER A 138 6.47 8.53 4.19
C SER A 138 5.23 8.54 5.09
N ASP A 139 4.04 8.41 4.52
CA ASP A 139 2.80 8.26 5.29
C ASP A 139 2.56 6.78 5.68
N LEU A 140 3.42 5.85 5.20
CA LEU A 140 3.42 4.48 5.69
C LEU A 140 3.83 4.46 7.18
N PRO A 141 3.19 3.60 7.99
CA PRO A 141 3.56 3.47 9.40
C PRO A 141 5.01 3.00 9.53
N ASP A 142 5.72 3.52 10.53
CA ASP A 142 7.06 3.03 10.85
C ASP A 142 6.98 1.54 11.18
N LEU A 143 7.96 0.77 10.70
CA LEU A 143 8.06 -0.63 11.10
C LEU A 143 8.34 -0.67 12.60
N PRO A 144 7.53 -1.39 13.40
CA PRO A 144 7.86 -1.56 14.80
C PRO A 144 9.26 -2.18 14.88
N GLU A 145 10.16 -1.53 15.61
CA GLU A 145 11.41 -2.18 15.98
C GLU A 145 11.04 -3.48 16.70
N ILE A 146 11.53 -4.60 16.18
CA ILE A 146 11.32 -5.92 16.80
C ILE A 146 12.22 -5.94 18.05
N GLN A 147 11.92 -5.09 19.02
CA GLN A 147 12.46 -5.15 20.34
C GLN A 147 11.43 -5.88 21.21
N ASN A 148 11.71 -7.14 21.43
CA ASN A 148 10.99 -8.01 22.38
C ASN A 148 9.53 -8.31 22.02
N ILE A 149 9.33 -9.21 21.06
CA ILE A 149 8.12 -10.04 21.12
C ILE A 149 8.30 -10.90 22.36
N PRO A 150 7.48 -10.75 23.41
CA PRO A 150 7.53 -11.65 24.56
C PRO A 150 7.43 -13.10 24.03
N GLU A 151 8.26 -13.98 24.54
CA GLU A 151 8.32 -15.39 24.15
C GLU A 151 6.96 -16.09 24.25
N GLU A 152 6.05 -15.54 25.04
CA GLU A 152 4.65 -15.93 25.20
C GLU A 152 3.74 -15.63 23.99
N ALA A 153 4.16 -14.79 23.05
CA ALA A 153 3.42 -14.52 21.80
C ALA A 153 3.79 -15.48 20.66
N GLN A 154 4.67 -16.44 20.89
CA GLN A 154 4.90 -17.54 19.98
C GLN A 154 3.69 -18.45 20.04
N ILE A 155 2.80 -18.34 19.04
CA ILE A 155 1.70 -19.28 18.86
C ILE A 155 2.32 -20.69 18.85
N PRO A 156 1.94 -21.60 19.78
CA PRO A 156 2.44 -22.96 19.74
C PRO A 156 2.09 -23.55 18.37
N LEU A 157 3.11 -23.96 17.62
CA LEU A 157 2.90 -24.79 16.45
C LEU A 157 2.09 -25.99 16.93
N LEU A 158 0.85 -26.08 16.48
CA LEU A 158 0.01 -27.25 16.67
C LEU A 158 0.81 -28.45 16.16
N ASN A 159 1.37 -29.22 17.10
CA ASN A 159 1.90 -30.52 16.82
C ASN A 159 0.77 -31.31 16.18
N GLU A 160 0.86 -31.55 14.89
CA GLU A 160 0.04 -32.51 14.20
C GLU A 160 0.21 -33.87 14.92
N ALA A 161 -0.79 -34.23 15.67
CA ALA A 161 -0.93 -35.56 16.23
C ALA A 161 -0.97 -36.53 15.03
N SER A 162 0.09 -37.32 14.90
CA SER A 162 0.11 -38.46 13.99
C SER A 162 -1.11 -39.35 14.28
N PRO A 163 -1.91 -39.72 13.29
CA PRO A 163 -2.93 -40.74 13.51
C PRO A 163 -2.23 -42.07 13.77
N ASP A 164 -2.42 -42.57 15.01
CA ASP A 164 -2.07 -43.91 15.44
C ASP A 164 -2.80 -44.94 14.54
N ASN A 165 -2.00 -45.63 13.71
CA ASN A 165 -2.44 -46.68 12.85
C ASN A 165 -2.26 -48.03 13.57
N SER A 166 -3.20 -48.34 14.50
CA SER A 166 -3.27 -49.64 15.14
C SER A 166 -4.66 -50.25 14.93
N LYS A 167 -4.84 -51.00 13.90
CA LYS A 167 -5.48 -52.32 13.71
C LYS A 167 -6.06 -52.48 12.33
#